data_94626cc39475424fdfea3eac4c3e2d0d
#
_entry.id   94626cc39475424fdfea3eac4c3e2d0d
#
_cell.length_a   1.000
_cell.length_b   1.000
_cell.length_c   1.000
_cell.angle_alpha   90.00
_cell.angle_beta   90.00
_cell.angle_gamma   90.00
#
_symmetry.space_group_name_H-M   'P 1'
#
loop_
_entity.id
_entity.type
_entity.pdbx_description
1 polymer ?
#
loop_
_entity_poly.entity_id
_entity_poly.type
_entity_poly.pdbx_seq_one_letter_code
_entity_poly.pdbx_strand_id
1 'polypeptide(L)'
;EASMLVASLSEVSVFTLEKDTFLPVSYRFSRGGMGKSKDIEMDFDWQQKQVMGTDRDQSIHIPLNRGMLDKSTYQLALQHDVAAGKTSMSYQVVDGDEVDTFDFRVLGEERVRTKAGLIDAIKVERVRDPTKSNRKTVLWFAKDWNYLLVRLHQIEKDGKEYQIMLKSGEVDGRQVQGKTE
;
A
#
# COMPACT_ATOMS: atom_id res chain seq x y z
N GLU A 1 -33.77 12.68 10.90
CA GLU A 1 -32.37 12.91 11.33
C GLU A 1 -31.44 12.03 10.53
N ALA A 2 -30.59 12.63 9.68
CA ALA A 2 -29.52 11.91 8.98
C ALA A 2 -28.30 11.90 9.92
N SER A 3 -28.00 10.76 10.53
CA SER A 3 -26.74 10.59 11.26
C SER A 3 -25.62 10.35 10.26
N MET A 4 -24.69 11.28 10.19
CA MET A 4 -23.49 11.16 9.37
C MET A 4 -22.51 10.21 10.07
N LEU A 5 -22.29 9.05 9.48
CA LEU A 5 -21.27 8.08 9.91
C LEU A 5 -19.88 8.68 9.64
N VAL A 6 -19.21 9.13 10.69
CA VAL A 6 -17.82 9.62 10.57
C VAL A 6 -16.88 8.48 10.93
N ALA A 7 -16.12 8.00 9.96
CA ALA A 7 -15.00 7.11 10.18
C ALA A 7 -13.70 7.90 9.98
N SER A 8 -12.74 7.73 10.87
CA SER A 8 -11.37 8.26 10.73
C SER A 8 -10.39 7.13 10.46
N LEU A 9 -9.44 7.38 9.57
CA LEU A 9 -8.32 6.48 9.30
C LEU A 9 -7.06 7.32 9.19
N SER A 10 -6.03 6.92 9.92
CA SER A 10 -4.69 7.48 9.83
C SER A 10 -3.68 6.34 9.69
N GLU A 11 -2.75 6.50 8.76
CA GLU A 11 -1.66 5.55 8.54
C GLU A 11 -0.38 6.35 8.30
N VAL A 12 0.64 6.09 9.11
CA VAL A 12 1.92 6.79 9.05
C VAL A 12 3.05 5.78 9.14
N SER A 13 3.97 5.84 8.19
CA SER A 13 5.20 5.07 8.21
C SER A 13 6.41 6.01 8.13
N VAL A 14 7.40 5.76 8.95
CA VAL A 14 8.72 6.40 8.89
C VAL A 14 9.72 5.34 8.44
N PHE A 15 10.54 5.68 7.47
CA PHE A 15 11.54 4.75 6.93
C PHE A 15 12.81 5.49 6.52
N THR A 16 13.89 4.73 6.34
CA THR A 16 15.12 5.19 5.67
C THR A 16 15.28 4.47 4.34
N LEU A 17 15.95 5.11 3.39
CA LEU A 17 16.27 4.53 2.09
C LEU A 17 17.80 4.34 2.00
N GLU A 18 18.23 3.09 1.88
CA GLU A 18 19.63 2.72 1.74
C GLU A 18 19.86 1.93 0.45
N LYS A 19 20.55 2.51 -0.54
CA LYS A 19 20.85 1.85 -1.82
C LYS A 19 19.62 1.14 -2.41
N ASP A 20 18.52 1.88 -2.59
CA ASP A 20 17.24 1.39 -3.13
C ASP A 20 16.51 0.36 -2.24
N THR A 21 16.93 0.19 -0.98
CA THR A 21 16.26 -0.66 0.00
C THR A 21 15.50 0.21 0.99
N PHE A 22 14.20 0.02 1.07
CA PHE A 22 13.35 0.67 2.08
C PHE A 22 13.53 -0.06 3.41
N LEU A 23 13.88 0.67 4.45
CA LEU A 23 14.06 0.18 5.81
C LEU A 23 13.03 0.87 6.72
N PRO A 24 11.92 0.24 7.07
CA PRO A 24 10.96 0.80 8.03
C PRO A 24 11.66 1.13 9.36
N VAL A 25 11.26 2.24 9.97
CA VAL A 25 11.69 2.66 11.31
C VAL A 25 10.52 2.58 12.27
N SER A 26 9.35 3.10 11.86
CA SER A 26 8.13 2.96 12.65
C SER A 26 6.89 2.94 11.75
N TYR A 27 5.87 2.23 12.19
CA TYR A 27 4.56 2.19 11.56
C TYR A 27 3.47 2.42 12.59
N ARG A 28 2.53 3.30 12.27
CA ARG A 28 1.37 3.63 13.10
C ARG A 28 0.12 3.59 12.24
N PHE A 29 -0.88 2.87 12.69
CA PHE A 29 -2.19 2.81 12.04
C PHE A 29 -3.27 3.02 13.08
N SER A 30 -4.21 3.91 12.81
CA SER A 30 -5.38 4.14 13.66
C SER A 30 -6.64 4.21 12.82
N ARG A 31 -7.65 3.49 13.24
CA ARG A 31 -8.99 3.54 12.67
C ARG A 31 -10.00 3.70 13.79
N GLY A 32 -10.73 4.82 13.77
CA GLY A 32 -11.79 5.13 14.70
C GLY A 32 -13.13 5.38 14.01
N GLY A 33 -14.19 5.60 14.79
CA GLY A 33 -15.55 5.87 14.31
C GLY A 33 -16.54 4.76 14.66
N MET A 34 -17.65 4.68 13.94
CA MET A 34 -18.64 3.61 14.18
C MET A 34 -18.08 2.25 13.75
N GLY A 35 -17.83 1.38 14.70
CA GLY A 35 -17.27 0.05 14.55
C GLY A 35 -16.18 -0.22 15.57
N LYS A 36 -15.48 -1.36 15.41
CA LYS A 36 -14.32 -1.65 16.26
C LYS A 36 -13.15 -0.74 15.87
N SER A 37 -12.66 0.04 16.83
CA SER A 37 -11.38 0.75 16.67
C SER A 37 -10.25 -0.26 16.44
N LYS A 38 -9.25 0.15 15.66
CA LYS A 38 -8.03 -0.62 15.49
C LYS A 38 -6.85 0.35 15.52
N ASP A 39 -5.94 0.10 16.43
CA ASP A 39 -4.70 0.85 16.58
C ASP A 39 -3.53 -0.15 16.52
N ILE A 40 -2.58 0.11 15.64
CA ILE A 40 -1.35 -0.68 15.50
C ILE A 40 -0.18 0.27 15.62
N GLU A 41 0.76 -0.08 16.46
CA GLU A 41 2.04 0.59 16.58
C GLU A 41 3.17 -0.42 16.45
N MET A 42 4.15 -0.15 15.58
CA MET A 42 5.32 -1.00 15.41
C MET A 42 6.57 -0.14 15.27
N ASP A 43 7.64 -0.56 15.94
CA ASP A 43 8.99 -0.02 15.84
C ASP A 43 9.94 -1.11 15.32
N PHE A 44 10.75 -0.77 14.31
CA PHE A 44 11.65 -1.69 13.62
C PHE A 44 13.09 -1.42 14.09
N ASP A 45 13.59 -2.27 14.97
CA ASP A 45 14.96 -2.19 15.47
C ASP A 45 15.90 -3.07 14.63
N TRP A 46 16.59 -2.44 13.68
CA TRP A 46 17.53 -3.11 12.80
C TRP A 46 18.82 -3.55 13.49
N GLN A 47 19.17 -2.96 14.63
CA GLN A 47 20.34 -3.35 15.42
C GLN A 47 20.06 -4.62 16.23
N GLN A 48 18.92 -4.66 16.89
CA GLN A 48 18.48 -5.83 17.66
C GLN A 48 17.76 -6.87 16.81
N LYS A 49 17.50 -6.56 15.50
CA LYS A 49 16.82 -7.43 14.55
C LYS A 49 15.45 -7.87 15.02
N GLN A 50 14.64 -6.95 15.47
CA GLN A 50 13.30 -7.23 15.97
C GLN A 50 12.33 -6.11 15.62
N VAL A 51 11.05 -6.48 15.42
CA VAL A 51 9.92 -5.56 15.41
C VAL A 51 9.21 -5.71 16.74
N MET A 52 8.98 -4.60 17.42
CA MET A 52 8.21 -4.55 18.66
C MET A 52 7.08 -3.55 18.53
N GLY A 53 5.99 -3.81 19.25
CA GLY A 53 4.84 -2.92 19.22
C GLY A 53 3.59 -3.53 19.80
N THR A 54 2.44 -3.00 19.37
CA THR A 54 1.13 -3.46 19.82
C THR A 54 0.12 -3.44 18.66
N ASP A 55 -0.76 -4.44 18.61
CA ASP A 55 -2.04 -4.40 17.86
C ASP A 55 -3.16 -4.38 18.90
N ARG A 56 -3.74 -3.21 19.15
CA ARG A 56 -4.62 -2.96 20.30
C ARG A 56 -3.90 -3.32 21.62
N ASP A 57 -4.42 -4.32 22.34
CA ASP A 57 -3.87 -4.78 23.63
C ASP A 57 -2.89 -5.97 23.49
N GLN A 58 -2.60 -6.41 22.26
CA GLN A 58 -1.70 -7.53 22.01
C GLN A 58 -0.30 -7.02 21.68
N SER A 59 0.70 -7.56 22.37
CA SER A 59 2.11 -7.24 22.09
C SER A 59 2.56 -7.88 20.79
N ILE A 60 3.29 -7.11 19.98
CA ILE A 60 3.96 -7.56 18.76
C ILE A 60 5.43 -7.78 19.10
N HIS A 61 5.97 -8.95 18.75
CA HIS A 61 7.38 -9.26 18.84
C HIS A 61 7.76 -10.23 17.70
N ILE A 62 8.38 -9.69 16.64
CA ILE A 62 8.71 -10.44 15.43
C ILE A 62 10.20 -10.31 15.15
N PRO A 63 10.91 -11.41 14.82
CA PRO A 63 12.28 -11.34 14.31
C PRO A 63 12.34 -10.54 13.02
N LEU A 64 13.18 -9.50 12.96
CA LEU A 64 13.33 -8.63 11.81
C LEU A 64 14.44 -9.13 10.89
N ASN A 65 14.09 -9.41 9.64
CA ASN A 65 15.02 -9.79 8.59
C ASN A 65 15.11 -8.70 7.52
N ARG A 66 16.26 -8.63 6.85
CA ARG A 66 16.47 -7.66 5.77
C ARG A 66 15.45 -7.88 4.65
N GLY A 67 14.83 -6.81 4.18
CA GLY A 67 13.80 -6.84 3.15
C GLY A 67 12.38 -6.92 3.68
N MET A 68 12.18 -7.06 5.00
CA MET A 68 10.85 -6.92 5.60
C MET A 68 10.40 -5.46 5.55
N LEU A 69 9.13 -5.27 5.24
CA LEU A 69 8.49 -3.97 5.05
C LEU A 69 7.25 -3.87 5.93
N ASP A 70 6.76 -2.65 6.17
CA ASP A 70 5.43 -2.41 6.70
C ASP A 70 4.39 -2.23 5.58
N LYS A 71 3.13 -2.02 5.96
CA LYS A 71 1.98 -1.90 5.02
C LYS A 71 1.98 -0.64 4.16
N SER A 72 2.79 0.36 4.47
CA SER A 72 2.97 1.55 3.65
C SER A 72 4.25 1.45 2.81
N THR A 73 5.35 0.99 3.40
CA THR A 73 6.63 0.92 2.68
C THR A 73 6.64 -0.12 1.56
N TYR A 74 5.88 -1.22 1.64
CA TYR A 74 5.79 -2.14 0.50
C TYR A 74 5.17 -1.47 -0.74
N GLN A 75 4.28 -0.49 -0.57
CA GLN A 75 3.68 0.23 -1.71
C GLN A 75 4.73 1.09 -2.43
N LEU A 76 5.64 1.71 -1.66
CA LEU A 76 6.76 2.48 -2.22
C LEU A 76 7.78 1.55 -2.90
N ALA A 77 8.08 0.41 -2.30
CA ALA A 77 8.94 -0.60 -2.91
C ALA A 77 8.34 -1.14 -4.22
N LEU A 78 7.03 -1.39 -4.25
CA LEU A 78 6.30 -1.81 -5.44
C LEU A 78 6.36 -0.73 -6.54
N GLN A 79 6.12 0.53 -6.20
CA GLN A 79 6.24 1.67 -7.12
C GLN A 79 7.64 1.73 -7.72
N HIS A 80 8.67 1.65 -6.89
CA HIS A 80 10.08 1.65 -7.31
C HIS A 80 10.41 0.48 -8.24
N ASP A 81 9.97 -0.72 -7.90
CA ASP A 81 10.21 -1.93 -8.68
C ASP A 81 9.46 -1.91 -10.03
N VAL A 82 8.25 -1.39 -10.07
CA VAL A 82 7.50 -1.16 -11.32
C VAL A 82 8.22 -0.13 -12.20
N ALA A 83 8.75 0.95 -11.60
CA ALA A 83 9.54 1.95 -12.30
C ALA A 83 10.85 1.37 -12.86
N ALA A 84 11.46 0.41 -12.17
CA ALA A 84 12.63 -0.35 -12.63
C ALA A 84 12.31 -1.40 -13.70
N GLY A 85 11.03 -1.54 -14.11
CA GLY A 85 10.59 -2.47 -15.16
C GLY A 85 10.45 -3.93 -14.70
N LYS A 86 10.42 -4.20 -13.40
CA LYS A 86 10.13 -5.55 -12.89
C LYS A 86 8.71 -5.96 -13.24
N THR A 87 8.52 -7.20 -13.63
CA THR A 87 7.20 -7.75 -14.03
C THR A 87 6.56 -8.64 -12.96
N SER A 88 7.35 -9.11 -12.00
CA SER A 88 6.87 -9.85 -10.83
C SER A 88 7.67 -9.47 -9.59
N MET A 89 7.00 -9.29 -8.46
CA MET A 89 7.58 -8.82 -7.21
C MET A 89 6.99 -9.61 -6.04
N SER A 90 7.81 -9.79 -4.99
CA SER A 90 7.41 -10.48 -3.76
C SER A 90 8.00 -9.76 -2.56
N TYR A 91 7.17 -9.45 -1.57
CA TYR A 91 7.57 -8.72 -0.36
C TYR A 91 7.14 -9.46 0.90
N GLN A 92 8.02 -9.45 1.91
CA GLN A 92 7.65 -9.86 3.27
C GLN A 92 7.13 -8.63 4.00
N VAL A 93 5.86 -8.66 4.39
CA VAL A 93 5.17 -7.51 5.00
C VAL A 93 4.73 -7.86 6.42
N VAL A 94 5.17 -7.06 7.38
CA VAL A 94 4.71 -7.16 8.77
C VAL A 94 3.30 -6.57 8.87
N ASP A 95 2.32 -7.38 9.27
CA ASP A 95 0.91 -7.01 9.44
C ASP A 95 0.43 -7.42 10.84
N GLY A 96 0.63 -6.56 11.81
CA GLY A 96 0.37 -6.90 13.21
C GLY A 96 1.40 -7.88 13.76
N ASP A 97 0.96 -9.02 14.25
CA ASP A 97 1.80 -10.08 14.83
C ASP A 97 2.25 -11.15 13.81
N GLU A 98 1.94 -10.96 12.53
CA GLU A 98 2.26 -11.88 11.45
C GLU A 98 3.17 -11.25 10.39
N VAL A 99 3.86 -12.10 9.63
CA VAL A 99 4.59 -11.72 8.43
C VAL A 99 3.94 -12.39 7.23
N ASP A 100 3.34 -11.58 6.38
CA ASP A 100 2.67 -12.02 5.17
C ASP A 100 3.57 -11.87 3.93
N THR A 101 3.44 -12.79 2.97
CA THR A 101 4.03 -12.64 1.65
C THR A 101 3.03 -11.94 0.71
N PHE A 102 3.48 -10.83 0.13
CA PHE A 102 2.72 -10.05 -0.83
C PHE A 102 3.34 -10.19 -2.21
N ASP A 103 2.70 -11.00 -3.06
CA ASP A 103 3.13 -11.24 -4.42
C ASP A 103 2.37 -10.36 -5.41
N PHE A 104 3.07 -9.80 -6.39
CA PHE A 104 2.50 -8.93 -7.41
C PHE A 104 3.00 -9.33 -8.79
N ARG A 105 2.17 -9.09 -9.81
CA ARG A 105 2.57 -9.19 -11.22
C ARG A 105 2.02 -8.02 -12.04
N VAL A 106 2.79 -7.60 -13.01
CA VAL A 106 2.38 -6.61 -14.00
C VAL A 106 1.46 -7.29 -15.02
N LEU A 107 0.31 -6.66 -15.27
CA LEU A 107 -0.67 -7.12 -16.27
C LEU A 107 -0.49 -6.42 -17.63
N GLY A 108 0.23 -5.28 -17.66
CA GLY A 108 0.45 -4.48 -18.85
C GLY A 108 0.15 -3.00 -18.65
N GLU A 109 0.06 -2.28 -19.76
CA GLU A 109 -0.29 -0.86 -19.78
C GLU A 109 -1.79 -0.68 -20.00
N GLU A 110 -2.36 0.30 -19.31
CA GLU A 110 -3.78 0.66 -19.44
C GLU A 110 -3.95 2.17 -19.30
N ARG A 111 -4.80 2.76 -20.11
CA ARG A 111 -5.22 4.15 -19.91
C ARG A 111 -6.36 4.20 -18.92
N VAL A 112 -6.16 4.91 -17.83
CA VAL A 112 -7.08 4.97 -16.70
C VAL A 112 -7.71 6.34 -16.61
N ARG A 113 -9.05 6.38 -16.50
CA ARG A 113 -9.78 7.61 -16.19
C ARG A 113 -9.63 7.91 -14.70
N THR A 114 -9.16 9.13 -14.40
CA THR A 114 -9.09 9.69 -13.04
C THR A 114 -9.80 11.04 -13.01
N LYS A 115 -9.90 11.66 -11.83
CA LYS A 115 -10.40 13.04 -11.73
C LYS A 115 -9.39 14.07 -12.24
N ALA A 116 -8.12 13.69 -12.39
CA ALA A 116 -7.08 14.51 -13.00
C ALA A 116 -6.99 14.34 -14.54
N GLY A 117 -7.89 13.54 -15.16
CA GLY A 117 -7.92 13.24 -16.60
C GLY A 117 -7.57 11.77 -16.90
N LEU A 118 -7.32 11.49 -18.19
CA LEU A 118 -6.89 10.19 -18.68
C LEU A 118 -5.37 10.02 -18.50
N ILE A 119 -4.94 9.01 -17.77
CA ILE A 119 -3.54 8.77 -17.41
C ILE A 119 -3.09 7.40 -17.92
N ASP A 120 -1.97 7.37 -18.65
CA ASP A 120 -1.35 6.10 -19.06
C ASP A 120 -0.62 5.48 -17.86
N ALA A 121 -0.98 4.26 -17.49
CA ALA A 121 -0.52 3.63 -16.26
C ALA A 121 -0.13 2.16 -16.47
N ILE A 122 0.79 1.67 -15.67
CA ILE A 122 1.09 0.26 -15.52
C ILE A 122 0.08 -0.36 -14.55
N LYS A 123 -0.61 -1.38 -15.01
CA LYS A 123 -1.56 -2.16 -14.24
C LYS A 123 -0.86 -3.32 -13.56
N VAL A 124 -1.02 -3.42 -12.25
CA VAL A 124 -0.40 -4.44 -11.40
C VAL A 124 -1.49 -5.12 -10.59
N GLU A 125 -1.46 -6.43 -10.47
CA GLU A 125 -2.35 -7.15 -9.55
C GLU A 125 -1.59 -7.81 -8.41
N ARG A 126 -2.20 -7.87 -7.24
CA ARG A 126 -1.73 -8.72 -6.16
C ARG A 126 -2.14 -10.16 -6.42
N VAL A 127 -1.15 -11.05 -6.53
CA VAL A 127 -1.35 -12.49 -6.71
C VAL A 127 -1.71 -13.11 -5.37
N ARG A 128 -2.75 -13.91 -5.34
CA ARG A 128 -3.17 -14.68 -4.16
C ARG A 128 -3.54 -16.09 -4.57
N ASP A 129 -3.37 -17.03 -3.64
CA ASP A 129 -3.86 -18.40 -3.81
C ASP A 129 -5.40 -18.37 -3.86
N PRO A 130 -6.03 -18.73 -4.99
CA PRO A 130 -7.48 -18.66 -5.16
C PRO A 130 -8.22 -19.64 -4.24
N THR A 131 -7.54 -20.67 -3.73
CA THR A 131 -8.12 -21.62 -2.77
C THR A 131 -8.24 -21.04 -1.36
N LYS A 132 -7.40 -20.04 -1.04
CA LYS A 132 -7.35 -19.39 0.28
C LYS A 132 -8.08 -18.05 0.30
N SER A 133 -8.12 -17.34 -0.83
CA SER A 133 -8.74 -16.01 -0.88
C SER A 133 -9.23 -15.67 -2.28
N ASN A 134 -10.49 -15.25 -2.36
CA ASN A 134 -11.10 -14.66 -3.55
C ASN A 134 -10.96 -13.12 -3.60
N ARG A 135 -10.25 -12.51 -2.63
CA ARG A 135 -9.95 -11.07 -2.64
C ARG A 135 -9.11 -10.71 -3.87
N LYS A 136 -9.47 -9.64 -4.56
CA LYS A 136 -8.71 -9.10 -5.69
C LYS A 136 -8.22 -7.70 -5.35
N THR A 137 -7.00 -7.38 -5.73
CA THR A 137 -6.43 -6.03 -5.58
C THR A 137 -5.66 -5.70 -6.85
N VAL A 138 -6.02 -4.59 -7.48
CA VAL A 138 -5.39 -4.09 -8.69
C VAL A 138 -4.97 -2.64 -8.47
N LEU A 139 -3.75 -2.31 -8.89
CA LEU A 139 -3.14 -1.00 -8.74
C LEU A 139 -2.72 -0.47 -10.11
N TRP A 140 -2.76 0.86 -10.28
CA TRP A 140 -2.33 1.53 -11.52
C TRP A 140 -1.31 2.62 -11.18
N PHE A 141 -0.12 2.50 -11.76
CA PHE A 141 1.02 3.39 -11.55
C PHE A 141 1.26 4.25 -12.78
N ALA A 142 1.17 5.57 -12.66
CA ALA A 142 1.26 6.54 -13.75
C ALA A 142 2.72 6.68 -14.24
N LYS A 143 3.02 6.22 -15.45
CA LYS A 143 4.37 6.22 -16.05
C LYS A 143 5.00 7.61 -16.11
N ASP A 144 4.23 8.60 -16.56
CA ASP A 144 4.71 9.98 -16.80
C ASP A 144 4.81 10.79 -15.48
N TRP A 145 4.42 10.21 -14.35
CA TRP A 145 4.33 10.86 -13.05
C TRP A 145 5.09 10.08 -11.97
N ASN A 146 6.34 9.73 -12.24
CA ASN A 146 7.21 8.96 -11.34
C ASN A 146 6.53 7.71 -10.78
N TYR A 147 5.73 7.05 -11.62
CA TYR A 147 4.94 5.87 -11.25
C TYR A 147 4.06 6.09 -10.01
N LEU A 148 3.54 7.32 -9.84
CA LEU A 148 2.55 7.61 -8.79
C LEU A 148 1.37 6.65 -8.88
N LEU A 149 0.95 6.10 -7.74
CA LEU A 149 -0.29 5.32 -7.65
C LEU A 149 -1.50 6.23 -7.92
N VAL A 150 -2.20 6.02 -9.03
CA VAL A 150 -3.33 6.86 -9.46
C VAL A 150 -4.68 6.18 -9.30
N ARG A 151 -4.70 4.86 -9.17
CA ARG A 151 -5.90 4.10 -8.88
C ARG A 151 -5.55 2.81 -8.14
N LEU A 152 -6.38 2.48 -7.15
CA LEU A 152 -6.43 1.17 -6.52
C LEU A 152 -7.88 0.68 -6.55
N HIS A 153 -8.07 -0.58 -6.95
CA HIS A 153 -9.35 -1.25 -6.89
C HIS A 153 -9.21 -2.56 -6.11
N GLN A 154 -10.05 -2.72 -5.11
CA GLN A 154 -10.05 -3.89 -4.24
C GLN A 154 -11.45 -4.48 -4.15
N ILE A 155 -11.53 -5.79 -4.36
CA ILE A 155 -12.74 -6.59 -4.13
C ILE A 155 -12.46 -7.47 -2.92
N GLU A 156 -13.26 -7.32 -1.87
CA GLU A 156 -13.15 -8.08 -0.63
C GLU A 156 -13.73 -9.50 -0.77
N LYS A 157 -13.47 -10.35 0.22
CA LYS A 157 -13.98 -11.73 0.26
C LYS A 157 -15.51 -11.80 0.23
N ASP A 158 -16.20 -10.81 0.78
CA ASP A 158 -17.66 -10.68 0.81
C ASP A 158 -18.24 -10.00 -0.44
N GLY A 159 -17.39 -9.70 -1.44
CA GLY A 159 -17.78 -9.07 -2.70
C GLY A 159 -17.87 -7.54 -2.63
N LYS A 160 -17.64 -6.92 -1.48
CA LYS A 160 -17.58 -5.46 -1.41
C LYS A 160 -16.42 -4.90 -2.19
N GLU A 161 -16.68 -3.84 -2.93
CA GLU A 161 -15.67 -3.17 -3.75
C GLU A 161 -15.26 -1.83 -3.14
N TYR A 162 -13.96 -1.59 -3.12
CA TYR A 162 -13.37 -0.32 -2.73
C TYR A 162 -12.50 0.21 -3.86
N GLN A 163 -12.62 1.50 -4.10
CA GLN A 163 -11.81 2.17 -5.11
C GLN A 163 -11.24 3.45 -4.54
N ILE A 164 -9.94 3.61 -4.69
CA ILE A 164 -9.22 4.86 -4.48
C ILE A 164 -8.80 5.36 -5.86
N MET A 165 -8.97 6.66 -6.14
CA MET A 165 -8.65 7.27 -7.41
C MET A 165 -8.05 8.64 -7.18
N LEU A 166 -6.98 8.96 -7.90
CA LEU A 166 -6.36 10.27 -7.86
C LEU A 166 -7.39 11.35 -8.20
N LYS A 167 -7.53 12.31 -7.31
CA LYS A 167 -8.34 13.53 -7.54
C LYS A 167 -7.47 14.67 -8.04
N SER A 168 -6.37 14.91 -7.36
CA SER A 168 -5.35 15.91 -7.68
C SER A 168 -4.06 15.52 -6.97
N GLY A 169 -2.93 15.95 -7.48
CA GLY A 169 -1.62 15.70 -6.88
C GLY A 169 -0.56 16.56 -7.54
N GLU A 170 0.60 16.62 -6.91
CA GLU A 170 1.77 17.29 -7.40
C GLU A 170 2.97 16.35 -7.31
N VAL A 171 3.77 16.32 -8.35
CA VAL A 171 5.00 15.53 -8.44
C VAL A 171 6.10 16.47 -8.92
N ASP A 172 7.17 16.62 -8.14
CA ASP A 172 8.33 17.48 -8.45
C ASP A 172 7.92 18.92 -8.82
N GLY A 173 6.99 19.51 -8.07
CA GLY A 173 6.49 20.86 -8.28
C GLY A 173 5.55 21.03 -9.46
N ARG A 174 5.12 19.95 -10.12
CA ARG A 174 4.19 19.97 -11.25
C ARG A 174 2.88 19.30 -10.89
N GLN A 175 1.76 19.96 -11.17
CA GLN A 175 0.43 19.39 -10.99
C GLN A 175 0.22 18.20 -11.93
N VAL A 176 -0.24 17.08 -11.37
CA VAL A 176 -0.57 15.89 -12.15
C VAL A 176 -1.78 16.18 -13.02
N GLN A 177 -1.60 16.07 -14.34
CA GLN A 177 -2.64 16.26 -15.33
C GLN A 177 -2.66 15.08 -16.29
N GLY A 178 -3.82 14.50 -16.49
CA GLY A 178 -4.08 13.52 -17.54
C GLY A 178 -4.39 14.21 -18.87
N LYS A 179 -4.45 13.41 -19.92
CA LYS A 179 -4.89 13.85 -21.24
C LYS A 179 -6.38 14.18 -21.21
N THR A 180 -6.80 15.19 -21.94
CA THR A 180 -8.21 15.43 -22.26
C THR A 180 -8.71 14.37 -23.25
N GLU A 181 -10.01 14.09 -23.23
CA GLU A 181 -10.66 13.22 -24.22
C GLU A 181 -10.57 13.78 -25.63
#